data_e528d3d96d019f7a9b0ac58cea84be26
#
_entry.id   e528d3d96d019f7a9b0ac58cea84be26
#
_cell.length_a   1.000
_cell.length_b   1.000
_cell.length_c   1.000
_cell.angle_alpha   90.00
_cell.angle_beta   90.00
_cell.angle_gamma   90.00
#
_symmetry.space_group_name_H-M   'P 1'
#
loop_
_entity.id
_entity.type
_entity.pdbx_description
1 polymer ?
#
loop_
_entity_poly.entity_id
_entity_poly.type
_entity_poly.pdbx_seq_one_letter_code
_entity_poly.pdbx_strand_id
1 'polypeptide(L)'
;STEDKLIDINKMLHKAGADCTILSALDEVAWTFNIRGTDVAYNPVVISYAFVSEKESVLFVNPKKIPAEIAEHLKKEGVTLADYGMLATFLSRLPERTRVFIDSKRTNVAIYNALPKSSILIEGTSPANHLKSIKNETEIKGFRNAVLKDGIAMTKFYFWLEKMLKAGEKVTELSAAAKLTALRSEQPQYVMDSFASISSYGPHGAVVHYSPTPETDTELKTDSLYLLDSGAQYLDGTTDITRTIALCDEPSEQMKKDFTRALKGTIGIAKCKFPAGIRGCLIDAFARKALWDAGINYLHGTCHGIGHCLNVHEGPQSIRMEENPVILEPGMVM
;
A
#
# COMPACT_ATOMS: atom_id res chain seq x y z
N SER A 1 -13.81 8.60 -13.01
CA SER A 1 -14.27 9.79 -12.26
C SER A 1 -14.69 9.42 -10.85
N THR A 2 -14.92 10.39 -10.00
CA THR A 2 -15.54 10.20 -8.67
C THR A 2 -16.96 9.66 -8.84
N GLU A 3 -17.71 10.20 -9.80
CA GLU A 3 -19.07 9.77 -10.10
C GLU A 3 -19.16 8.27 -10.41
N ASP A 4 -18.28 7.74 -11.29
CA ASP A 4 -18.26 6.32 -11.63
C ASP A 4 -18.03 5.44 -10.38
N LYS A 5 -17.08 5.86 -9.53
CA LYS A 5 -16.76 5.13 -8.30
C LYS A 5 -17.92 5.13 -7.31
N LEU A 6 -18.60 6.26 -7.16
CA LEU A 6 -19.79 6.38 -6.32
C LEU A 6 -20.94 5.50 -6.84
N ILE A 7 -21.14 5.45 -8.16
CA ILE A 7 -22.11 4.55 -8.78
C ILE A 7 -21.79 3.09 -8.45
N ASP A 8 -20.55 2.68 -8.58
CA ASP A 8 -20.15 1.29 -8.33
C ASP A 8 -20.22 0.91 -6.84
N ILE A 9 -19.84 1.83 -5.94
CA ILE A 9 -20.04 1.65 -4.49
C ILE A 9 -21.53 1.46 -4.19
N ASN A 10 -22.41 2.32 -4.72
CA ASN A 10 -23.83 2.24 -4.48
C ASN A 10 -24.47 0.95 -5.04
N LYS A 11 -24.01 0.45 -6.21
CA LYS A 11 -24.43 -0.87 -6.72
C LYS A 11 -24.10 -2.00 -5.73
N MET A 12 -22.88 -1.96 -5.14
CA MET A 12 -22.50 -2.95 -4.14
C MET A 12 -23.29 -2.84 -2.85
N LEU A 13 -23.56 -1.62 -2.37
CA LEU A 13 -24.44 -1.38 -1.22
C LEU A 13 -25.84 -1.91 -1.46
N HIS A 14 -26.42 -1.62 -2.61
CA HIS A 14 -27.73 -2.11 -2.99
C HIS A 14 -27.78 -3.64 -3.03
N LYS A 15 -26.75 -4.29 -3.63
CA LYS A 15 -26.63 -5.75 -3.63
C LYS A 15 -26.55 -6.35 -2.23
N ALA A 16 -25.90 -5.64 -1.30
CA ALA A 16 -25.81 -6.05 0.11
C ALA A 16 -27.08 -5.73 0.91
N GLY A 17 -28.06 -5.01 0.33
CA GLY A 17 -29.25 -4.56 1.01
C GLY A 17 -29.01 -3.39 1.96
N ALA A 18 -27.96 -2.59 1.76
CA ALA A 18 -27.61 -1.42 2.54
C ALA A 18 -28.07 -0.12 1.88
N ASP A 19 -28.33 0.89 2.71
CA ASP A 19 -28.73 2.23 2.26
C ASP A 19 -27.54 3.18 2.13
N CYS A 20 -26.48 2.96 2.91
CA CYS A 20 -25.29 3.80 2.94
C CYS A 20 -24.08 3.06 3.52
N THR A 21 -22.91 3.69 3.40
CA THR A 21 -21.68 3.29 4.09
C THR A 21 -20.90 4.50 4.60
N ILE A 22 -20.02 4.26 5.59
CA ILE A 22 -19.08 5.24 6.09
C ILE A 22 -17.67 4.73 5.77
N LEU A 23 -16.92 5.51 4.99
CA LEU A 23 -15.51 5.24 4.72
C LEU A 23 -14.66 5.92 5.80
N SER A 24 -13.94 5.13 6.57
CA SER A 24 -13.06 5.62 7.64
C SER A 24 -11.58 5.37 7.37
N ALA A 25 -11.26 4.50 6.42
CA ALA A 25 -9.90 4.31 5.98
C ALA A 25 -9.51 5.43 5.00
N LEU A 26 -8.39 6.12 5.29
CA LEU A 26 -7.97 7.32 4.54
C LEU A 26 -7.70 7.03 3.07
N ASP A 27 -7.16 5.87 2.75
CA ASP A 27 -6.91 5.40 1.39
C ASP A 27 -8.21 5.14 0.60
N GLU A 28 -9.25 4.65 1.26
CA GLU A 28 -10.57 4.47 0.64
C GLU A 28 -11.22 5.80 0.31
N VAL A 29 -11.15 6.78 1.23
CA VAL A 29 -11.63 8.14 1.01
C VAL A 29 -10.85 8.80 -0.13
N ALA A 30 -9.52 8.73 -0.08
CA ALA A 30 -8.65 9.31 -1.09
C ALA A 30 -8.88 8.71 -2.49
N TRP A 31 -9.09 7.39 -2.57
CA TRP A 31 -9.42 6.72 -3.82
C TRP A 31 -10.80 7.12 -4.33
N THR A 32 -11.81 7.10 -3.46
CA THR A 32 -13.21 7.38 -3.86
C THR A 32 -13.35 8.78 -4.46
N PHE A 33 -12.75 9.78 -3.83
CA PHE A 33 -12.88 11.19 -4.27
C PHE A 33 -11.70 11.70 -5.11
N ASN A 34 -10.77 10.85 -5.51
CA ASN A 34 -9.58 11.21 -6.28
C ASN A 34 -8.73 12.33 -5.63
N ILE A 35 -8.72 12.41 -4.32
CA ILE A 35 -7.93 13.39 -3.57
C ILE A 35 -6.66 12.77 -3.01
N ARG A 36 -5.60 13.58 -2.97
CA ARG A 36 -4.33 13.23 -2.34
C ARG A 36 -3.90 14.37 -1.43
N GLY A 37 -3.08 14.08 -0.43
CA GLY A 37 -2.55 15.06 0.50
C GLY A 37 -1.29 14.56 1.20
N THR A 38 -0.82 15.31 2.19
CA THR A 38 0.45 15.06 2.88
C THR A 38 0.28 14.97 4.39
N ASP A 39 -0.89 14.58 4.86
CA ASP A 39 -1.18 14.51 6.30
C ASP A 39 -0.48 13.36 7.02
N VAL A 40 -0.11 12.32 6.29
CA VAL A 40 0.54 11.12 6.82
C VAL A 40 1.86 10.90 6.08
N ALA A 41 2.94 10.68 6.83
CA ALA A 41 4.25 10.39 6.25
C ALA A 41 4.16 9.14 5.35
N TYR A 42 4.81 9.19 4.20
CA TYR A 42 4.86 8.12 3.20
C TYR A 42 3.51 7.77 2.53
N ASN A 43 2.43 8.39 2.94
CA ASN A 43 1.09 8.06 2.49
C ASN A 43 0.38 9.29 1.95
N PRO A 44 0.08 9.38 0.65
CA PRO A 44 -0.47 10.59 0.03
C PRO A 44 -1.98 10.70 0.30
N VAL A 45 -2.37 10.80 1.56
CA VAL A 45 -3.77 10.86 2.01
C VAL A 45 -4.06 12.12 2.83
N VAL A 46 -5.33 12.45 2.96
CA VAL A 46 -5.86 13.53 3.79
C VAL A 46 -6.65 12.92 4.95
N ILE A 47 -6.44 13.41 6.17
CA ILE A 47 -7.23 13.00 7.33
C ILE A 47 -8.68 13.44 7.12
N SER A 48 -9.56 12.47 6.90
CA SER A 48 -10.94 12.67 6.49
C SER A 48 -11.79 11.43 6.77
N TYR A 49 -13.09 11.60 6.68
CA TYR A 49 -14.09 10.53 6.61
C TYR A 49 -15.00 10.78 5.41
N ALA A 50 -15.73 9.76 4.99
CA ALA A 50 -16.78 9.95 4.00
C ALA A 50 -18.05 9.19 4.37
N PHE A 51 -19.18 9.78 4.02
CA PHE A 51 -20.46 9.12 3.98
C PHE A 51 -20.89 8.99 2.51
N VAL A 52 -21.33 7.81 2.12
CA VAL A 52 -21.77 7.52 0.75
C VAL A 52 -23.12 6.82 0.78
N SER A 53 -24.06 7.37 0.05
CA SER A 53 -25.37 6.80 -0.22
C SER A 53 -25.80 7.12 -1.66
N GLU A 54 -26.88 6.53 -2.12
CA GLU A 54 -27.45 6.86 -3.43
C GLU A 54 -27.90 8.34 -3.54
N LYS A 55 -28.28 8.94 -2.42
CA LYS A 55 -28.84 10.31 -2.38
C LYS A 55 -27.78 11.38 -2.22
N GLU A 56 -26.71 11.09 -1.50
CA GLU A 56 -25.67 12.07 -1.19
C GLU A 56 -24.34 11.42 -0.89
N SER A 57 -23.26 12.15 -1.20
CA SER A 57 -21.90 11.82 -0.82
C SER A 57 -21.29 13.01 -0.09
N VAL A 58 -20.80 12.77 1.14
CA VAL A 58 -20.27 13.82 2.00
C VAL A 58 -18.83 13.49 2.37
N LEU A 59 -17.92 14.42 2.11
CA LEU A 59 -16.52 14.37 2.54
C LEU A 59 -16.34 15.23 3.79
N PHE A 60 -16.04 14.59 4.91
CA PHE A 60 -15.74 15.24 6.19
C PHE A 60 -14.23 15.48 6.30
N VAL A 61 -13.82 16.71 6.18
CA VAL A 61 -12.40 17.12 6.14
C VAL A 61 -12.24 18.51 6.76
N ASN A 62 -11.03 18.83 7.24
CA ASN A 62 -10.76 20.20 7.66
C ASN A 62 -10.83 21.14 6.44
N PRO A 63 -11.79 22.08 6.37
CA PRO A 63 -12.00 22.92 5.20
C PRO A 63 -10.80 23.81 4.85
N LYS A 64 -9.92 24.10 5.83
CA LYS A 64 -8.70 24.88 5.59
C LYS A 64 -7.66 24.16 4.74
N LYS A 65 -7.81 22.83 4.55
CA LYS A 65 -6.91 22.00 3.75
C LYS A 65 -7.34 21.86 2.29
N ILE A 66 -8.56 22.29 1.96
CA ILE A 66 -9.13 22.14 0.63
C ILE A 66 -9.01 23.47 -0.13
N PRO A 67 -8.16 23.57 -1.16
CA PRO A 67 -8.11 24.71 -2.06
C PRO A 67 -9.48 24.93 -2.73
N ALA A 68 -9.81 26.18 -3.02
CA ALA A 68 -11.10 26.56 -3.62
C ALA A 68 -11.39 25.81 -4.94
N GLU A 69 -10.37 25.62 -5.78
CA GLU A 69 -10.47 24.86 -7.03
C GLU A 69 -10.84 23.39 -6.82
N ILE A 70 -10.28 22.76 -5.78
CA ILE A 70 -10.58 21.37 -5.42
C ILE A 70 -11.99 21.27 -4.84
N ALA A 71 -12.40 22.24 -3.98
CA ALA A 71 -13.75 22.32 -3.46
C ALA A 71 -14.81 22.44 -4.57
N GLU A 72 -14.54 23.30 -5.58
CA GLU A 72 -15.42 23.46 -6.73
C GLU A 72 -15.46 22.20 -7.61
N HIS A 73 -14.32 21.54 -7.82
CA HIS A 73 -14.25 20.29 -8.55
C HIS A 73 -15.08 19.19 -7.85
N LEU A 74 -14.89 18.97 -6.55
CA LEU A 74 -15.64 17.98 -5.78
C LEU A 74 -17.16 18.27 -5.81
N LYS A 75 -17.55 19.56 -5.70
CA LYS A 75 -18.94 19.96 -5.82
C LYS A 75 -19.55 19.63 -7.19
N LYS A 76 -18.79 19.83 -8.29
CA LYS A 76 -19.22 19.45 -9.64
C LYS A 76 -19.41 17.94 -9.80
N GLU A 77 -18.63 17.15 -9.06
CA GLU A 77 -18.73 15.68 -9.01
C GLU A 77 -19.80 15.18 -7.97
N GLY A 78 -20.64 16.07 -7.46
CA GLY A 78 -21.75 15.72 -6.56
C GLY A 78 -21.33 15.47 -5.10
N VAL A 79 -20.12 15.90 -4.70
CA VAL A 79 -19.60 15.72 -3.34
C VAL A 79 -19.85 16.97 -2.50
N THR A 80 -20.52 16.79 -1.36
CA THR A 80 -20.69 17.84 -0.35
C THR A 80 -19.49 17.83 0.62
N LEU A 81 -18.93 19.01 0.89
CA LEU A 81 -17.87 19.17 1.88
C LEU A 81 -18.49 19.54 3.25
N ALA A 82 -18.02 18.89 4.30
CA ALA A 82 -18.38 19.17 5.68
C ALA A 82 -17.10 19.22 6.55
N ASP A 83 -17.18 19.96 7.68
CA ASP A 83 -16.08 19.98 8.66
C ASP A 83 -15.87 18.58 9.25
N TYR A 84 -14.61 18.20 9.42
CA TYR A 84 -14.20 16.90 9.95
C TYR A 84 -14.91 16.54 11.28
N GLY A 85 -15.10 17.52 12.17
CA GLY A 85 -15.77 17.33 13.46
C GLY A 85 -17.26 17.08 13.38
N MET A 86 -17.88 17.30 12.21
CA MET A 86 -19.34 17.17 12.06
C MET A 86 -19.81 15.72 11.81
N LEU A 87 -18.91 14.77 11.59
CA LEU A 87 -19.27 13.40 11.28
C LEU A 87 -20.25 12.79 12.30
N ALA A 88 -19.93 12.84 13.60
CA ALA A 88 -20.76 12.24 14.64
C ALA A 88 -22.16 12.88 14.69
N THR A 89 -22.23 14.20 14.56
CA THR A 89 -23.50 14.94 14.51
C THR A 89 -24.32 14.58 13.25
N PHE A 90 -23.65 14.39 12.12
CA PHE A 90 -24.31 13.96 10.89
C PHE A 90 -24.89 12.55 11.04
N LEU A 91 -24.08 11.59 11.51
CA LEU A 91 -24.48 10.19 11.67
C LEU A 91 -25.64 10.04 12.68
N SER A 92 -25.64 10.82 13.79
CA SER A 92 -26.72 10.76 14.79
C SER A 92 -28.10 11.20 14.26
N ARG A 93 -28.14 11.85 13.10
CA ARG A 93 -29.37 12.32 12.45
C ARG A 93 -29.85 11.41 11.32
N LEU A 94 -29.18 10.28 11.09
CA LEU A 94 -29.67 9.32 10.10
C LEU A 94 -31.11 8.86 10.45
N PRO A 95 -31.97 8.62 9.45
CA PRO A 95 -33.32 8.14 9.68
C PRO A 95 -33.32 6.84 10.50
N GLU A 96 -34.42 6.63 11.24
CA GLU A 96 -34.58 5.36 11.95
C GLU A 96 -34.54 4.17 11.00
N ARG A 97 -33.92 3.07 11.48
CA ARG A 97 -33.79 1.82 10.74
C ARG A 97 -32.99 1.92 9.44
N THR A 98 -32.19 2.99 9.26
CA THR A 98 -31.21 3.06 8.16
C THR A 98 -30.30 1.82 8.18
N ARG A 99 -30.16 1.15 7.04
CA ARG A 99 -29.28 0.00 6.85
C ARG A 99 -27.89 0.49 6.48
N VAL A 100 -26.98 0.42 7.44
CA VAL A 100 -25.61 0.96 7.32
C VAL A 100 -24.63 -0.18 7.06
N PHE A 101 -23.95 -0.14 5.92
CA PHE A 101 -22.86 -1.07 5.63
C PHE A 101 -21.59 -0.63 6.37
N ILE A 102 -20.97 -1.55 7.10
CA ILE A 102 -19.73 -1.30 7.83
C ILE A 102 -18.72 -2.41 7.55
N ASP A 103 -17.46 -2.01 7.47
CA ASP A 103 -16.32 -2.92 7.58
C ASP A 103 -15.80 -2.86 9.01
N SER A 104 -16.13 -3.86 9.83
CA SER A 104 -15.79 -3.87 11.27
C SER A 104 -14.28 -3.87 11.53
N LYS A 105 -13.45 -4.25 10.55
CA LYS A 105 -11.98 -4.19 10.64
C LYS A 105 -11.43 -2.77 10.42
N ARG A 106 -12.22 -1.88 9.83
CA ARG A 106 -11.81 -0.52 9.44
C ARG A 106 -12.62 0.58 10.13
N THR A 107 -13.86 0.29 10.55
CA THR A 107 -14.74 1.25 11.21
C THR A 107 -14.35 1.37 12.68
N ASN A 108 -14.04 2.58 13.13
CA ASN A 108 -13.68 2.83 14.53
C ASN A 108 -14.92 2.90 15.43
N VAL A 109 -14.70 2.70 16.74
CA VAL A 109 -15.77 2.68 17.76
C VAL A 109 -16.53 4.00 17.85
N ALA A 110 -15.89 5.15 17.57
CA ALA A 110 -16.55 6.45 17.63
C ALA A 110 -17.65 6.57 16.55
N ILE A 111 -17.39 6.07 15.34
CA ILE A 111 -18.38 5.99 14.26
C ILE A 111 -19.53 5.09 14.69
N TYR A 112 -19.22 3.88 15.18
CA TYR A 112 -20.23 2.93 15.64
C TYR A 112 -21.16 3.55 16.71
N ASN A 113 -20.59 4.24 17.69
CA ASN A 113 -21.35 4.88 18.77
C ASN A 113 -22.14 6.11 18.33
N ALA A 114 -21.77 6.75 17.21
CA ALA A 114 -22.48 7.90 16.65
C ALA A 114 -23.74 7.51 15.87
N LEU A 115 -23.87 6.25 15.45
CA LEU A 115 -25.05 5.76 14.73
C LEU A 115 -26.26 5.69 15.66
N PRO A 116 -27.48 6.00 15.17
CA PRO A 116 -28.70 5.74 15.91
C PRO A 116 -28.83 4.29 16.34
N LYS A 117 -29.29 4.04 17.56
CA LYS A 117 -29.47 2.66 18.07
C LYS A 117 -30.47 1.83 17.24
N SER A 118 -31.33 2.49 16.48
CA SER A 118 -32.29 1.88 15.56
C SER A 118 -31.66 1.48 14.22
N SER A 119 -30.39 1.86 13.94
CA SER A 119 -29.71 1.49 12.69
C SER A 119 -29.53 -0.02 12.57
N ILE A 120 -29.64 -0.52 11.35
CA ILE A 120 -29.42 -1.93 11.03
C ILE A 120 -28.01 -2.05 10.41
N LEU A 121 -27.10 -2.74 11.08
CA LEU A 121 -25.74 -2.89 10.60
C LEU A 121 -25.65 -4.10 9.67
N ILE A 122 -25.01 -3.90 8.53
CA ILE A 122 -24.66 -4.93 7.55
C ILE A 122 -23.14 -4.98 7.48
N GLU A 123 -22.55 -6.10 7.89
CA GLU A 123 -21.10 -6.25 7.95
C GLU A 123 -20.54 -6.90 6.69
N GLY A 124 -19.37 -6.40 6.25
CA GLY A 124 -18.64 -6.97 5.13
C GLY A 124 -17.36 -6.19 4.83
N THR A 125 -16.63 -6.63 3.81
CA THR A 125 -15.49 -5.87 3.30
C THR A 125 -15.99 -4.60 2.61
N SER A 126 -15.39 -3.46 2.94
CA SER A 126 -15.77 -2.16 2.35
C SER A 126 -15.82 -2.23 0.81
N PRO A 127 -16.90 -1.77 0.18
CA PRO A 127 -16.98 -1.69 -1.28
C PRO A 127 -15.83 -0.92 -1.91
N ALA A 128 -15.43 0.21 -1.31
CA ALA A 128 -14.30 1.00 -1.79
C ALA A 128 -12.99 0.23 -1.70
N ASN A 129 -12.79 -0.54 -0.60
CA ASN A 129 -11.59 -1.38 -0.45
C ASN A 129 -11.50 -2.47 -1.53
N HIS A 130 -12.61 -3.11 -1.86
CA HIS A 130 -12.65 -4.11 -2.92
C HIS A 130 -12.39 -3.47 -4.30
N LEU A 131 -13.15 -2.41 -4.63
CA LEU A 131 -13.06 -1.76 -5.95
C LEU A 131 -11.67 -1.19 -6.24
N LYS A 132 -11.04 -0.51 -5.27
CA LYS A 132 -9.70 0.06 -5.48
C LYS A 132 -8.60 -0.99 -5.64
N SER A 133 -8.82 -2.21 -5.14
CA SER A 133 -7.84 -3.29 -5.28
C SER A 133 -7.72 -3.80 -6.71
N ILE A 134 -8.78 -3.68 -7.50
CA ILE A 134 -8.83 -4.09 -8.92
C ILE A 134 -8.52 -2.87 -9.79
N LYS A 135 -7.28 -2.77 -10.24
CA LYS A 135 -6.78 -1.63 -11.01
C LYS A 135 -7.33 -1.67 -12.43
N ASN A 136 -7.80 -0.51 -12.88
CA ASN A 136 -8.21 -0.32 -14.27
C ASN A 136 -6.98 -0.18 -15.20
N GLU A 137 -7.21 -0.13 -16.49
CA GLU A 137 -6.15 -0.05 -17.51
C GLU A 137 -5.24 1.18 -17.33
N THR A 138 -5.80 2.32 -16.92
CA THR A 138 -5.05 3.56 -16.70
C THR A 138 -4.14 3.41 -15.47
N GLU A 139 -4.65 2.85 -14.38
CA GLU A 139 -3.87 2.57 -13.18
C GLU A 139 -2.77 1.53 -13.45
N ILE A 140 -3.06 0.46 -14.20
CA ILE A 140 -2.06 -0.55 -14.59
C ILE A 140 -0.96 0.08 -15.46
N LYS A 141 -1.32 0.93 -16.41
CA LYS A 141 -0.33 1.67 -17.22
C LYS A 141 0.52 2.59 -16.34
N GLY A 142 -0.10 3.24 -15.37
CA GLY A 142 0.58 4.07 -14.38
C GLY A 142 1.60 3.26 -13.56
N PHE A 143 1.22 2.09 -13.03
CA PHE A 143 2.13 1.20 -12.31
C PHE A 143 3.34 0.79 -13.15
N ARG A 144 3.14 0.43 -14.42
CA ARG A 144 4.25 0.11 -15.33
C ARG A 144 5.22 1.27 -15.48
N ASN A 145 4.70 2.48 -15.58
CA ASN A 145 5.49 3.71 -15.64
C ASN A 145 6.24 3.98 -14.33
N ALA A 146 5.56 3.85 -13.19
CA ALA A 146 6.17 4.04 -11.87
C ALA A 146 7.32 3.05 -11.63
N VAL A 147 7.12 1.77 -11.93
CA VAL A 147 8.16 0.74 -11.82
C VAL A 147 9.35 1.02 -12.75
N LEU A 148 9.11 1.53 -13.97
CA LEU A 148 10.20 1.91 -14.87
C LEU A 148 11.03 3.07 -14.30
N LYS A 149 10.39 4.13 -13.82
CA LYS A 149 11.04 5.29 -13.19
C LYS A 149 11.86 4.86 -11.97
N ASP A 150 11.25 4.05 -11.12
CA ASP A 150 11.91 3.52 -9.93
C ASP A 150 13.09 2.60 -10.28
N GLY A 151 12.95 1.76 -11.29
CA GLY A 151 14.02 0.93 -11.83
C GLY A 151 15.23 1.74 -12.33
N ILE A 152 14.99 2.91 -12.94
CA ILE A 152 16.06 3.84 -13.34
C ILE A 152 16.78 4.39 -12.10
N ALA A 153 16.04 4.83 -11.08
CA ALA A 153 16.61 5.33 -9.84
C ALA A 153 17.43 4.24 -9.11
N MET A 154 16.89 3.03 -9.00
CA MET A 154 17.58 1.87 -8.41
C MET A 154 18.86 1.50 -9.17
N THR A 155 18.83 1.50 -10.50
CA THR A 155 20.02 1.20 -11.32
C THR A 155 21.10 2.24 -11.12
N LYS A 156 20.75 3.54 -11.13
CA LYS A 156 21.68 4.62 -10.81
C LYS A 156 22.26 4.50 -9.40
N PHE A 157 21.43 4.10 -8.44
CA PHE A 157 21.82 3.90 -7.05
C PHE A 157 22.87 2.78 -6.92
N TYR A 158 22.64 1.61 -7.48
CA TYR A 158 23.59 0.50 -7.39
C TYR A 158 24.92 0.79 -8.10
N PHE A 159 24.86 1.47 -9.25
CA PHE A 159 26.07 1.96 -9.92
C PHE A 159 26.86 2.94 -9.06
N TRP A 160 26.17 3.89 -8.42
CA TRP A 160 26.78 4.83 -7.47
C TRP A 160 27.39 4.10 -6.28
N LEU A 161 26.65 3.18 -5.66
CA LEU A 161 27.10 2.43 -4.49
C LEU A 161 28.39 1.64 -4.80
N GLU A 162 28.39 0.89 -5.90
CA GLU A 162 29.56 0.14 -6.35
C GLU A 162 30.79 1.05 -6.55
N LYS A 163 30.58 2.20 -7.20
CA LYS A 163 31.66 3.19 -7.43
C LYS A 163 32.21 3.73 -6.11
N MET A 164 31.37 4.07 -5.14
CA MET A 164 31.78 4.61 -3.85
C MET A 164 32.60 3.57 -3.06
N LEU A 165 32.09 2.34 -2.98
CA LEU A 165 32.78 1.26 -2.25
C LEU A 165 34.11 0.91 -2.89
N LYS A 166 34.21 0.84 -4.23
CA LYS A 166 35.48 0.64 -4.94
C LYS A 166 36.50 1.76 -4.73
N ALA A 167 36.02 2.99 -4.51
CA ALA A 167 36.88 4.14 -4.20
C ALA A 167 37.30 4.19 -2.72
N GLY A 168 36.81 3.29 -1.87
CA GLY A 168 37.03 3.31 -0.43
C GLY A 168 36.32 4.44 0.31
N GLU A 169 35.28 5.01 -0.32
CA GLU A 169 34.50 6.07 0.28
C GLU A 169 33.53 5.49 1.32
N LYS A 170 33.35 6.23 2.42
CA LYS A 170 32.45 5.82 3.49
C LYS A 170 30.99 5.97 3.07
N VAL A 171 30.26 4.86 3.01
CA VAL A 171 28.82 4.80 2.82
C VAL A 171 28.19 4.10 4.03
N THR A 172 27.11 4.65 4.58
CA THR A 172 26.36 4.04 5.69
C THR A 172 24.95 3.68 5.23
N GLU A 173 24.23 2.92 6.05
CA GLU A 173 22.83 2.56 5.79
C GLU A 173 21.95 3.80 5.58
N LEU A 174 22.09 4.82 6.45
CA LEU A 174 21.37 6.09 6.31
C LEU A 174 21.77 6.87 5.06
N SER A 175 23.08 6.98 4.79
CA SER A 175 23.55 7.72 3.61
C SER A 175 23.17 7.04 2.31
N ALA A 176 23.10 5.71 2.28
CA ALA A 176 22.60 4.93 1.15
C ALA A 176 21.12 5.17 0.92
N ALA A 177 20.28 5.10 1.98
CA ALA A 177 18.85 5.40 1.90
C ALA A 177 18.61 6.82 1.38
N ALA A 178 19.29 7.83 1.94
CA ALA A 178 19.17 9.23 1.52
C ALA A 178 19.58 9.42 0.04
N LYS A 179 20.63 8.72 -0.43
CA LYS A 179 21.05 8.77 -1.83
C LYS A 179 19.98 8.21 -2.77
N LEU A 180 19.33 7.11 -2.39
CA LEU A 180 18.25 6.54 -3.21
C LEU A 180 17.04 7.48 -3.29
N THR A 181 16.61 8.05 -2.15
CA THR A 181 15.55 9.07 -2.12
C THR A 181 15.87 10.25 -3.04
N ALA A 182 17.13 10.73 -3.03
CA ALA A 182 17.56 11.81 -3.94
C ALA A 182 17.43 11.40 -5.41
N LEU A 183 17.84 10.19 -5.79
CA LEU A 183 17.74 9.69 -7.17
C LEU A 183 16.29 9.45 -7.61
N ARG A 184 15.40 9.07 -6.70
CA ARG A 184 13.96 8.94 -6.93
C ARG A 184 13.31 10.31 -7.15
N SER A 185 13.74 11.32 -6.39
CA SER A 185 13.23 12.69 -6.53
C SER A 185 13.58 13.35 -7.87
N GLU A 186 14.59 12.85 -8.59
CA GLU A 186 14.91 13.27 -9.95
C GLU A 186 13.89 12.74 -10.98
N GLN A 187 13.08 11.73 -10.62
CA GLN A 187 12.14 11.13 -11.55
C GLN A 187 10.86 11.97 -11.67
N PRO A 188 10.27 12.05 -12.87
CA PRO A 188 9.05 12.84 -13.06
C PRO A 188 7.90 12.29 -12.20
N GLN A 189 7.07 13.20 -11.66
CA GLN A 189 5.90 12.89 -10.85
C GLN A 189 6.21 12.22 -9.48
N TYR A 190 7.45 12.24 -9.02
CA TYR A 190 7.78 11.82 -7.66
C TYR A 190 7.07 12.73 -6.64
N VAL A 191 6.51 12.11 -5.61
CA VAL A 191 5.80 12.80 -4.53
C VAL A 191 6.58 12.68 -3.21
N MET A 192 6.89 11.43 -2.82
CA MET A 192 7.63 11.09 -1.60
C MET A 192 8.05 9.62 -1.65
N ASP A 193 8.83 9.15 -0.68
CA ASP A 193 9.02 7.71 -0.50
C ASP A 193 7.72 7.05 -0.05
N SER A 194 7.50 5.77 -0.38
CA SER A 194 6.27 5.04 -0.02
C SER A 194 6.33 4.41 1.37
N PHE A 195 7.53 4.31 1.94
CA PHE A 195 7.83 3.94 3.33
C PHE A 195 9.27 4.31 3.68
N ALA A 196 9.61 4.28 4.98
CA ALA A 196 10.98 4.48 5.41
C ALA A 196 11.86 3.35 4.88
N SER A 197 12.88 3.67 4.08
CA SER A 197 13.73 2.66 3.45
C SER A 197 14.38 1.74 4.50
N ILE A 198 14.25 0.44 4.30
CA ILE A 198 14.94 -0.60 5.05
C ILE A 198 16.29 -0.82 4.38
N SER A 199 17.29 -0.08 4.85
CA SER A 199 18.65 -0.13 4.36
C SER A 199 19.48 -0.91 5.37
N SER A 200 19.81 -2.17 5.08
CA SER A 200 20.24 -3.15 6.08
C SER A 200 21.51 -3.86 5.65
N TYR A 201 22.59 -3.65 6.39
CA TYR A 201 23.87 -4.29 6.14
C TYR A 201 24.10 -5.46 7.09
N GLY A 202 24.56 -6.59 6.56
CA GLY A 202 24.90 -7.77 7.34
C GLY A 202 23.77 -8.25 8.24
N PRO A 203 23.98 -8.36 9.58
CA PRO A 203 22.98 -8.87 10.52
C PRO A 203 21.68 -8.07 10.58
N HIS A 204 21.70 -6.78 10.25
CA HIS A 204 20.50 -5.94 10.23
C HIS A 204 19.47 -6.45 9.19
N GLY A 205 19.92 -7.10 8.11
CA GLY A 205 19.04 -7.71 7.11
C GLY A 205 18.18 -8.87 7.63
N ALA A 206 18.44 -9.38 8.85
CA ALA A 206 17.60 -10.39 9.50
C ALA A 206 16.38 -9.78 10.21
N VAL A 207 16.34 -8.47 10.40
CA VAL A 207 15.21 -7.76 11.02
C VAL A 207 14.27 -7.28 9.92
N VAL A 208 13.09 -7.89 9.80
CA VAL A 208 12.15 -7.72 8.66
C VAL A 208 11.75 -6.26 8.42
N HIS A 209 11.49 -5.50 9.47
CA HIS A 209 11.15 -4.07 9.41
C HIS A 209 12.25 -3.22 10.08
N TYR A 210 13.51 -3.51 9.76
CA TYR A 210 14.62 -2.71 10.23
C TYR A 210 14.50 -1.28 9.69
N SER A 211 14.78 -0.31 10.54
CA SER A 211 14.89 1.08 10.15
C SER A 211 16.16 1.64 10.78
N PRO A 212 17.18 2.02 10.00
CA PRO A 212 18.38 2.60 10.53
C PRO A 212 18.08 3.92 11.24
N THR A 213 18.69 4.11 12.41
CA THR A 213 18.67 5.35 13.17
C THR A 213 20.09 5.87 13.32
N PRO A 214 20.30 7.14 13.74
CA PRO A 214 21.66 7.65 14.00
C PRO A 214 22.48 6.77 14.95
N GLU A 215 21.81 6.08 15.87
CA GLU A 215 22.46 5.20 16.88
C GLU A 215 22.81 3.82 16.32
N THR A 216 22.06 3.33 15.33
CA THR A 216 22.24 2.01 14.73
C THR A 216 22.93 2.05 13.36
N ASP A 217 23.14 3.24 12.80
CA ASP A 217 23.69 3.46 11.47
C ASP A 217 25.04 2.75 11.30
N THR A 218 25.08 1.83 10.36
CA THR A 218 26.24 0.98 10.13
C THR A 218 26.89 1.29 8.78
N GLU A 219 28.22 1.31 8.77
CA GLU A 219 29.01 1.47 7.54
C GLU A 219 28.92 0.20 6.68
N LEU A 220 28.61 0.37 5.40
CA LEU A 220 28.61 -0.68 4.40
C LEU A 220 30.07 -1.05 4.04
N LYS A 221 30.46 -2.28 4.34
CA LYS A 221 31.79 -2.83 4.01
C LYS A 221 31.65 -3.85 2.88
N THR A 222 32.80 -4.35 2.40
CA THR A 222 32.87 -5.32 1.30
C THR A 222 33.04 -6.77 1.80
N ASP A 223 32.33 -7.13 2.89
CA ASP A 223 32.48 -8.44 3.54
C ASP A 223 31.14 -9.15 3.83
N SER A 224 30.00 -8.56 3.44
CA SER A 224 28.68 -9.15 3.72
C SER A 224 27.64 -8.84 2.64
N LEU A 225 26.38 -9.22 2.93
CA LEU A 225 25.21 -8.87 2.11
C LEU A 225 24.67 -7.50 2.51
N TYR A 226 24.07 -6.82 1.56
CA TYR A 226 23.28 -5.62 1.77
C TYR A 226 21.87 -5.83 1.22
N LEU A 227 20.88 -5.70 2.10
CA LEU A 227 19.47 -5.72 1.76
C LEU A 227 18.95 -4.29 1.73
N LEU A 228 18.30 -3.93 0.64
CA LEU A 228 17.63 -2.65 0.49
C LEU A 228 16.18 -2.91 0.07
N ASP A 229 15.26 -2.56 0.98
CA ASP A 229 13.83 -2.56 0.74
C ASP A 229 13.31 -1.13 0.79
N SER A 230 12.67 -0.68 -0.28
CA SER A 230 12.36 0.73 -0.47
C SER A 230 11.34 0.93 -1.58
N GLY A 231 10.66 2.07 -1.55
CA GLY A 231 9.68 2.39 -2.58
C GLY A 231 9.39 3.89 -2.64
N ALA A 232 8.64 4.29 -3.64
CA ALA A 232 8.23 5.68 -3.87
C ALA A 232 6.76 5.81 -4.23
N GLN A 233 6.21 6.96 -3.89
CA GLN A 233 4.93 7.45 -4.38
C GLN A 233 5.20 8.31 -5.61
N TYR A 234 4.69 7.88 -6.76
CA TYR A 234 4.57 8.69 -7.96
C TYR A 234 3.09 8.97 -8.21
N LEU A 235 2.74 10.08 -8.87
CA LEU A 235 1.34 10.40 -9.16
C LEU A 235 0.64 9.30 -9.99
N ASP A 236 1.41 8.53 -10.74
CA ASP A 236 0.94 7.44 -11.59
C ASP A 236 1.15 6.03 -10.99
N GLY A 237 1.59 5.91 -9.74
CA GLY A 237 1.68 4.62 -9.06
C GLY A 237 2.56 4.64 -7.82
N THR A 238 2.50 3.58 -7.05
CA THR A 238 3.34 3.33 -5.87
C THR A 238 4.29 2.18 -6.16
N THR A 239 5.54 2.27 -5.73
CA THR A 239 6.51 1.18 -5.83
C THR A 239 6.90 0.65 -4.47
N ASP A 240 7.29 -0.62 -4.46
CA ASP A 240 7.77 -1.39 -3.32
C ASP A 240 8.74 -2.43 -3.88
N ILE A 241 10.05 -2.26 -3.63
CA ILE A 241 11.10 -3.04 -4.28
C ILE A 241 12.16 -3.43 -3.27
N THR A 242 12.33 -4.73 -3.05
CA THR A 242 13.44 -5.27 -2.26
C THR A 242 14.50 -5.88 -3.16
N ARG A 243 15.76 -5.60 -2.86
CA ARG A 243 16.92 -6.28 -3.46
C ARG A 243 17.96 -6.57 -2.39
N THR A 244 18.50 -7.79 -2.43
CA THR A 244 19.67 -8.19 -1.65
C THR A 244 20.84 -8.40 -2.60
N ILE A 245 21.96 -7.74 -2.34
CA ILE A 245 23.19 -7.86 -3.13
C ILE A 245 24.36 -8.28 -2.25
N ALA A 246 25.33 -8.96 -2.82
CA ALA A 246 26.61 -9.19 -2.17
C ALA A 246 27.51 -7.97 -2.36
N LEU A 247 28.00 -7.43 -1.25
CA LEU A 247 29.09 -6.42 -1.26
C LEU A 247 30.46 -7.09 -1.14
N CYS A 248 30.52 -8.39 -0.84
CA CYS A 248 31.75 -9.19 -0.80
C CYS A 248 32.00 -9.86 -2.14
N ASP A 249 33.29 -10.00 -2.50
CA ASP A 249 33.71 -10.68 -3.73
C ASP A 249 33.33 -12.16 -3.73
N GLU A 250 33.39 -12.82 -2.57
CA GLU A 250 33.14 -14.25 -2.39
C GLU A 250 32.06 -14.47 -1.31
N PRO A 251 30.76 -14.42 -1.67
CA PRO A 251 29.71 -14.81 -0.74
C PRO A 251 29.84 -16.27 -0.27
N SER A 252 29.57 -16.53 1.01
CA SER A 252 29.62 -17.89 1.55
C SER A 252 28.64 -18.81 0.83
N GLU A 253 28.93 -20.12 0.85
CA GLU A 253 28.04 -21.14 0.28
C GLU A 253 26.65 -21.11 0.93
N GLN A 254 26.56 -20.76 2.22
CA GLN A 254 25.28 -20.61 2.89
C GLN A 254 24.49 -19.40 2.34
N MET A 255 25.14 -18.24 2.15
CA MET A 255 24.52 -17.05 1.54
C MET A 255 23.97 -17.36 0.14
N LYS A 256 24.78 -18.03 -0.70
CA LYS A 256 24.37 -18.44 -2.06
C LYS A 256 23.15 -19.38 -2.03
N LYS A 257 23.13 -20.36 -1.12
CA LYS A 257 22.03 -21.31 -0.96
C LYS A 257 20.75 -20.61 -0.54
N ASP A 258 20.80 -19.76 0.47
CA ASP A 258 19.62 -19.09 1.02
C ASP A 258 19.05 -18.05 0.05
N PHE A 259 19.93 -17.28 -0.60
CA PHE A 259 19.52 -16.37 -1.68
C PHE A 259 18.82 -17.14 -2.82
N THR A 260 19.41 -18.27 -3.24
CA THR A 260 18.83 -19.09 -4.32
C THR A 260 17.47 -19.66 -3.94
N ARG A 261 17.27 -20.10 -2.69
CA ARG A 261 16.00 -20.60 -2.18
C ARG A 261 14.92 -19.52 -2.16
N ALA A 262 15.27 -18.33 -1.66
CA ALA A 262 14.37 -17.18 -1.67
C ALA A 262 13.98 -16.79 -3.11
N LEU A 263 14.97 -16.71 -4.01
CA LEU A 263 14.73 -16.40 -5.43
C LEU A 263 13.83 -17.45 -6.11
N LYS A 264 14.00 -18.75 -5.81
CA LYS A 264 13.10 -19.80 -6.29
C LYS A 264 11.66 -19.57 -5.82
N GLY A 265 11.46 -19.13 -4.59
CA GLY A 265 10.16 -18.78 -4.06
C GLY A 265 9.52 -17.61 -4.82
N THR A 266 10.26 -16.53 -5.01
CA THR A 266 9.82 -15.35 -5.78
C THR A 266 9.43 -15.73 -7.21
N ILE A 267 10.27 -16.51 -7.90
CA ILE A 267 9.98 -17.02 -9.26
C ILE A 267 8.76 -17.95 -9.23
N GLY A 268 8.64 -18.80 -8.20
CA GLY A 268 7.51 -19.70 -8.02
C GLY A 268 6.17 -18.96 -8.01
N ILE A 269 6.07 -17.89 -7.24
CA ILE A 269 4.87 -17.03 -7.22
C ILE A 269 4.69 -16.28 -8.53
N ALA A 270 5.73 -15.63 -9.05
CA ALA A 270 5.64 -14.83 -10.28
C ALA A 270 5.20 -15.64 -11.51
N LYS A 271 5.53 -16.94 -11.55
CA LYS A 271 5.16 -17.85 -12.64
C LYS A 271 3.92 -18.69 -12.34
N CYS A 272 3.35 -18.58 -11.15
CA CYS A 272 2.21 -19.40 -10.76
C CYS A 272 0.99 -19.13 -11.64
N LYS A 273 0.42 -20.18 -12.19
CA LYS A 273 -0.86 -20.16 -12.89
C LYS A 273 -1.89 -20.91 -12.04
N PHE A 274 -3.02 -20.30 -11.80
CA PHE A 274 -4.07 -20.85 -10.98
C PHE A 274 -5.45 -20.55 -11.57
N PRO A 275 -6.48 -21.36 -11.28
CA PRO A 275 -7.83 -21.12 -11.77
C PRO A 275 -8.46 -19.89 -11.08
N ALA A 276 -9.49 -19.31 -11.70
CA ALA A 276 -10.32 -18.28 -11.06
C ALA A 276 -10.93 -18.82 -9.75
N GLY A 277 -11.11 -17.92 -8.77
CA GLY A 277 -11.64 -18.27 -7.45
C GLY A 277 -10.59 -18.69 -6.43
N ILE A 278 -9.31 -18.63 -6.77
CA ILE A 278 -8.20 -18.94 -5.85
C ILE A 278 -7.94 -17.78 -4.88
N ARG A 279 -7.68 -18.14 -3.62
CA ARG A 279 -7.26 -17.23 -2.55
C ARG A 279 -5.74 -17.25 -2.40
N GLY A 280 -5.16 -16.14 -1.96
CA GLY A 280 -3.70 -16.01 -1.84
C GLY A 280 -3.07 -17.03 -0.89
N CYS A 281 -3.75 -17.43 0.19
CA CYS A 281 -3.26 -18.44 1.12
C CYS A 281 -3.01 -19.82 0.46
N LEU A 282 -3.72 -20.14 -0.62
CA LEU A 282 -3.57 -21.42 -1.33
C LEU A 282 -2.31 -21.46 -2.22
N ILE A 283 -1.75 -20.30 -2.57
CA ILE A 283 -0.55 -20.23 -3.41
C ILE A 283 0.71 -19.83 -2.65
N ASP A 284 0.59 -19.44 -1.39
CA ASP A 284 1.71 -19.05 -0.51
C ASP A 284 2.80 -20.15 -0.42
N ALA A 285 2.39 -21.42 -0.45
CA ALA A 285 3.29 -22.56 -0.45
C ALA A 285 4.31 -22.56 -1.62
N PHE A 286 3.98 -21.97 -2.77
CA PHE A 286 4.91 -21.88 -3.90
C PHE A 286 6.12 -20.98 -3.58
N ALA A 287 5.93 -19.96 -2.73
CA ALA A 287 7.02 -19.12 -2.27
C ALA A 287 7.90 -19.84 -1.23
N ARG A 288 7.30 -20.69 -0.38
CA ARG A 288 7.99 -21.31 0.74
C ARG A 288 8.64 -22.67 0.45
N LYS A 289 8.17 -23.34 -0.60
CA LYS A 289 8.55 -24.73 -0.87
C LYS A 289 10.08 -24.96 -0.88
N ALA A 290 10.84 -24.11 -1.56
CA ALA A 290 12.29 -24.28 -1.65
C ALA A 290 13.01 -24.07 -0.31
N LEU A 291 12.41 -23.34 0.63
CA LEU A 291 12.89 -23.16 1.99
C LEU A 291 12.50 -24.36 2.86
N TRP A 292 11.25 -24.83 2.77
CA TRP A 292 10.77 -26.00 3.50
C TRP A 292 11.54 -27.27 3.16
N ASP A 293 11.89 -27.47 1.88
CA ASP A 293 12.74 -28.59 1.43
C ASP A 293 14.13 -28.57 2.10
N ALA A 294 14.55 -27.43 2.64
CA ALA A 294 15.81 -27.27 3.38
C ALA A 294 15.61 -27.18 4.90
N GLY A 295 14.41 -27.41 5.40
CA GLY A 295 14.10 -27.35 6.84
C GLY A 295 14.08 -25.94 7.43
N ILE A 296 13.94 -24.89 6.58
CA ILE A 296 13.90 -23.48 7.00
C ILE A 296 12.58 -22.82 6.56
N ASN A 297 12.21 -21.74 7.22
CA ASN A 297 10.99 -20.99 6.94
C ASN A 297 11.19 -19.50 7.25
N TYR A 298 10.28 -18.65 6.78
CA TYR A 298 10.10 -17.27 7.23
C TYR A 298 8.69 -17.11 7.82
N LEU A 299 8.54 -16.21 8.80
CA LEU A 299 7.31 -16.08 9.60
C LEU A 299 6.44 -14.88 9.21
N HIS A 300 6.88 -14.05 8.26
CA HIS A 300 6.11 -12.93 7.73
C HIS A 300 5.24 -13.33 6.52
N GLY A 301 4.37 -12.45 6.06
CA GLY A 301 3.60 -12.63 4.81
C GLY A 301 4.51 -12.66 3.59
N THR A 302 4.06 -13.32 2.52
CA THR A 302 4.82 -13.43 1.27
C THR A 302 4.61 -12.20 0.38
N CYS A 303 3.35 -11.71 0.30
CA CYS A 303 3.00 -10.60 -0.57
C CYS A 303 1.72 -9.90 -0.09
N HIS A 304 1.56 -8.66 -0.48
CA HIS A 304 0.40 -7.81 -0.18
C HIS A 304 0.00 -6.99 -1.41
N GLY A 305 -1.20 -6.43 -1.41
CA GLY A 305 -1.62 -5.49 -2.43
C GLY A 305 -0.88 -4.16 -2.31
N ILE A 306 -0.80 -3.44 -3.42
CA ILE A 306 -0.18 -2.11 -3.51
C ILE A 306 -1.21 -1.10 -4.04
N GLY A 307 -1.34 0.05 -3.38
CA GLY A 307 -2.23 1.14 -3.77
C GLY A 307 -1.68 1.96 -4.95
N HIS A 308 -2.55 2.59 -5.71
CA HIS A 308 -2.16 3.48 -6.81
C HIS A 308 -1.99 4.92 -6.32
N CYS A 309 -0.78 5.36 -6.08
CA CYS A 309 -0.46 6.61 -5.37
C CYS A 309 -1.24 6.69 -4.04
N LEU A 310 -1.16 5.60 -3.26
CA LEU A 310 -1.86 5.38 -1.99
C LEU A 310 -1.00 4.49 -1.10
N ASN A 311 -1.62 3.81 -0.12
CA ASN A 311 -0.92 2.92 0.81
C ASN A 311 -0.08 1.88 0.07
N VAL A 312 1.20 1.79 0.42
CA VAL A 312 2.08 0.73 -0.09
C VAL A 312 1.55 -0.65 0.32
N HIS A 313 1.07 -0.80 1.56
CA HIS A 313 0.35 -1.99 2.00
C HIS A 313 -1.14 -1.79 1.79
N GLU A 314 -1.68 -2.36 0.73
CA GLU A 314 -3.10 -2.31 0.40
C GLU A 314 -3.76 -3.70 0.56
N GLY A 315 -4.95 -3.72 1.14
CA GLY A 315 -5.87 -4.86 1.10
C GLY A 315 -6.96 -4.67 0.02
N PRO A 316 -7.90 -5.61 -0.04
CA PRO A 316 -8.15 -6.72 0.89
C PRO A 316 -7.34 -8.01 0.63
N GLN A 317 -6.69 -8.14 -0.54
CA GLN A 317 -5.95 -9.34 -0.94
C GLN A 317 -4.57 -9.42 -0.26
N SER A 318 -4.08 -10.64 -0.07
CA SER A 318 -2.71 -10.91 0.38
C SER A 318 -2.32 -12.34 0.02
N ILE A 319 -1.01 -12.62 -0.11
CA ILE A 319 -0.45 -13.97 -0.16
C ILE A 319 0.30 -14.20 1.14
N ARG A 320 -0.22 -15.11 1.97
CA ARG A 320 0.30 -15.41 3.31
C ARG A 320 -0.28 -16.74 3.81
N MET A 321 0.33 -17.32 4.83
CA MET A 321 -0.14 -18.62 5.40
C MET A 321 -1.52 -18.51 6.04
N GLU A 322 -1.80 -17.38 6.69
CA GLU A 322 -3.08 -17.16 7.36
C GLU A 322 -4.22 -17.06 6.34
N GLU A 323 -5.36 -17.59 6.74
CA GLU A 323 -6.53 -17.59 5.88
C GLU A 323 -7.00 -16.16 5.59
N ASN A 324 -7.15 -15.87 4.30
CA ASN A 324 -7.78 -14.66 3.78
C ASN A 324 -8.86 -15.09 2.79
N PRO A 325 -10.14 -14.81 3.03
CA PRO A 325 -11.24 -15.25 2.17
C PRO A 325 -11.27 -14.54 0.80
N VAL A 326 -10.45 -13.52 0.63
CA VAL A 326 -10.43 -12.71 -0.60
C VAL A 326 -9.86 -13.51 -1.77
N ILE A 327 -10.65 -13.57 -2.84
CA ILE A 327 -10.26 -14.18 -4.11
C ILE A 327 -9.31 -13.24 -4.85
N LEU A 328 -8.26 -13.79 -5.45
CA LEU A 328 -7.38 -13.06 -6.33
C LEU A 328 -8.05 -12.85 -7.70
N GLU A 329 -8.09 -11.60 -8.15
CA GLU A 329 -8.75 -11.20 -9.38
C GLU A 329 -7.77 -10.49 -10.34
N PRO A 330 -7.96 -10.62 -11.66
CA PRO A 330 -7.21 -9.84 -12.64
C PRO A 330 -7.33 -8.33 -12.36
N GLY A 331 -6.21 -7.61 -12.42
CA GLY A 331 -6.15 -6.19 -12.06
C GLY A 331 -5.65 -5.91 -10.63
N MET A 332 -5.62 -6.91 -9.75
CA MET A 332 -4.95 -6.77 -8.45
C MET A 332 -3.44 -6.71 -8.65
N VAL A 333 -2.81 -5.68 -8.08
CA VAL A 333 -1.35 -5.50 -8.06
C VAL A 333 -0.82 -5.94 -6.71
N MET A 334 0.26 -6.75 -6.72
CA MET A 334 0.87 -7.34 -5.54
C MET A 334 2.40 -7.32 -5.66
#